data_99545489a49e970630fc6bf7af43815c
#
_entry.id   99545489a49e970630fc6bf7af43815c
#
_cell.length_a   1.000
_cell.length_b   1.000
_cell.length_c   1.000
_cell.angle_alpha   90.00
_cell.angle_beta   90.00
_cell.angle_gamma   90.00
#
_symmetry.space_group_name_H-M   'P 1'
#
loop_
_entity.id
_entity.type
_entity.pdbx_description
1 polymer ?
#
loop_
_entity_poly.entity_id
_entity_poly.type
_entity_poly.pdbx_seq_one_letter_code
_entity_poly.pdbx_strand_id
1 'polypeptide(L)'
;MPTTDSIPDAAAARDLFQQRFGRAPDVVASAPGRVNLIGEHTDYNGGEVLPIGIERRTWVAVSVDSATRTSVLRAVSSNEANVGDASLEHPVRSERWWDYITGVAAPLVASPLGTSGRGPVTIQAAVVSDVPAGAGLSSSAALEVAAGLAISTALGIALPLREVAMTAWRAETGFVGVACGIMDQFASALSTERHALHLDCETTQTDDAPFADAVLIVDSAVRRSLRHSEFNQRRAECEQALAALRKRWPELESLAAATPEQIEEAALPNPLGQRAMHVSRETRRVREAVAMLRAGRPLSGELLLASHASLRDLYDCSRPELDWLVERSVAESGVRGARLTGAGWGGCIIAVGSEEALNAAAPGIERDYVAKFGLTPRLWLSKAARGASVEARL
;
A
#
# COMPACT_ATOMS: atom_id res chain seq x y z
N MET A 1 -31.53 11.12 -1.56
CA MET A 1 -30.53 12.13 -1.19
C MET A 1 -29.32 11.36 -0.70
N PRO A 2 -28.13 11.51 -1.30
CA PRO A 2 -26.94 10.92 -0.70
C PRO A 2 -26.68 11.64 0.61
N THR A 3 -26.63 10.88 1.70
CA THR A 3 -26.10 11.34 2.96
C THR A 3 -24.69 11.82 2.71
N THR A 4 -24.36 13.04 3.10
CA THR A 4 -23.00 13.53 3.22
C THR A 4 -22.31 12.70 4.29
N ASP A 5 -21.80 11.51 3.93
CA ASP A 5 -20.91 10.78 4.79
C ASP A 5 -19.67 11.68 4.96
N SER A 6 -19.58 12.29 6.14
CA SER A 6 -18.40 13.08 6.51
C SER A 6 -17.19 12.17 6.40
N ILE A 7 -16.13 12.65 5.74
CA ILE A 7 -14.83 11.94 5.69
C ILE A 7 -14.46 11.63 7.15
N PRO A 8 -14.22 10.35 7.51
CA PRO A 8 -13.86 10.00 8.87
C PRO A 8 -12.55 10.68 9.28
N ASP A 9 -12.42 10.92 10.57
CA ASP A 9 -11.28 11.58 11.17
C ASP A 9 -10.92 10.96 12.54
N ALA A 10 -9.98 11.57 13.23
CA ALA A 10 -9.57 11.13 14.57
C ALA A 10 -10.70 11.20 15.59
N ALA A 11 -11.63 12.15 15.43
CA ALA A 11 -12.79 12.28 16.33
C ALA A 11 -13.73 11.09 16.14
N ALA A 12 -14.01 10.69 14.90
CA ALA A 12 -14.85 9.53 14.60
C ALA A 12 -14.28 8.22 15.21
N ALA A 13 -12.94 8.03 15.17
CA ALA A 13 -12.31 6.87 15.81
C ALA A 13 -12.43 6.90 17.33
N ARG A 14 -12.23 8.07 17.94
CA ARG A 14 -12.40 8.28 19.38
C ARG A 14 -13.86 8.02 19.81
N ASP A 15 -14.82 8.55 19.06
CA ASP A 15 -16.25 8.42 19.38
C ASP A 15 -16.71 6.95 19.27
N LEU A 16 -16.28 6.23 18.23
CA LEU A 16 -16.49 4.79 18.10
C LEU A 16 -15.89 4.03 19.30
N PHE A 17 -14.67 4.38 19.69
CA PHE A 17 -13.98 3.77 20.83
C PHE A 17 -14.78 3.99 22.13
N GLN A 18 -15.18 5.23 22.42
CA GLN A 18 -15.95 5.58 23.60
C GLN A 18 -17.31 4.89 23.63
N GLN A 19 -18.00 4.84 22.49
CA GLN A 19 -19.29 4.14 22.36
C GLN A 19 -19.17 2.63 22.67
N ARG A 20 -18.08 2.00 22.22
CA ARG A 20 -17.91 0.55 22.31
C ARG A 20 -17.29 0.08 23.62
N PHE A 21 -16.40 0.86 24.21
CA PHE A 21 -15.65 0.47 25.40
C PHE A 21 -15.99 1.27 26.66
N GLY A 22 -16.84 2.31 26.55
CA GLY A 22 -17.33 3.09 27.68
C GLY A 22 -16.31 4.02 28.34
N ARG A 23 -15.15 4.23 27.67
CA ARG A 23 -14.05 5.10 28.16
C ARG A 23 -13.38 5.82 26.99
N ALA A 24 -12.58 6.85 27.27
CA ALA A 24 -11.73 7.45 26.27
C ALA A 24 -10.56 6.52 25.89
N PRO A 25 -10.06 6.56 24.64
CA PRO A 25 -8.82 5.90 24.27
C PRO A 25 -7.62 6.63 24.88
N ASP A 26 -6.46 5.98 24.97
CA ASP A 26 -5.22 6.61 25.40
C ASP A 26 -4.50 7.32 24.23
N VAL A 27 -4.63 6.77 23.01
CA VAL A 27 -3.98 7.27 21.80
C VAL A 27 -4.89 7.11 20.59
N VAL A 28 -4.87 8.07 19.68
CA VAL A 28 -5.39 7.94 18.32
C VAL A 28 -4.23 8.15 17.35
N ALA A 29 -4.02 7.22 16.43
CA ALA A 29 -3.08 7.36 15.33
C ALA A 29 -3.75 7.10 13.99
N SER A 30 -3.15 7.60 12.92
CA SER A 30 -3.66 7.37 11.56
C SER A 30 -2.54 7.05 10.58
N ALA A 31 -2.88 6.36 9.50
CA ALA A 31 -1.98 6.09 8.39
C ALA A 31 -2.76 6.10 7.06
N PRO A 32 -2.17 6.62 5.97
CA PRO A 32 -2.82 6.69 4.67
C PRO A 32 -2.80 5.34 3.94
N GLY A 33 -3.75 5.16 3.00
CA GLY A 33 -3.53 4.27 1.88
C GLY A 33 -2.44 4.84 0.95
N ARG A 34 -2.11 4.07 -0.11
CA ARG A 34 -1.09 4.50 -1.08
C ARG A 34 -1.51 4.21 -2.52
N VAL A 35 -0.97 4.97 -3.44
CA VAL A 35 -0.80 4.57 -4.85
C VAL A 35 0.68 4.58 -5.20
N ASN A 36 1.09 3.75 -6.15
CA ASN A 36 2.45 3.78 -6.66
C ASN A 36 2.46 4.53 -7.99
N LEU A 37 3.28 5.59 -8.09
CA LEU A 37 3.41 6.36 -9.33
C LEU A 37 4.12 5.53 -10.42
N ILE A 38 5.15 4.76 -10.03
CA ILE A 38 5.91 3.88 -10.92
C ILE A 38 6.75 2.89 -10.09
N GLY A 39 7.04 1.70 -10.62
CA GLY A 39 7.81 0.66 -9.93
C GLY A 39 6.95 -0.51 -9.44
N GLU A 40 5.90 -0.88 -10.15
CA GLU A 40 5.11 -2.06 -9.78
C GLU A 40 5.89 -3.36 -9.96
N HIS A 41 5.68 -4.27 -9.01
CA HIS A 41 6.30 -5.59 -8.98
C HIS A 41 7.83 -5.60 -8.88
N THR A 42 8.44 -4.47 -8.51
CA THR A 42 9.89 -4.39 -8.24
C THR A 42 10.22 -4.60 -6.78
N ASP A 43 9.30 -4.31 -5.85
CA ASP A 43 9.52 -4.27 -4.40
C ASP A 43 9.90 -5.62 -3.77
N TYR A 44 9.35 -6.72 -4.25
CA TYR A 44 9.72 -8.08 -3.82
C TYR A 44 10.81 -8.73 -4.70
N ASN A 45 11.37 -7.94 -5.64
CA ASN A 45 12.46 -8.32 -6.53
C ASN A 45 13.75 -7.50 -6.26
N GLY A 46 13.82 -6.80 -5.12
CA GLY A 46 14.96 -5.96 -4.73
C GLY A 46 15.09 -4.69 -5.57
N GLY A 47 14.02 -4.22 -6.20
CA GLY A 47 14.01 -3.01 -7.01
C GLY A 47 13.57 -1.77 -6.23
N GLU A 48 13.43 -0.68 -6.97
CA GLU A 48 13.01 0.61 -6.44
C GLU A 48 11.55 0.90 -6.79
N VAL A 49 10.86 1.65 -5.93
CA VAL A 49 9.46 2.08 -6.08
C VAL A 49 9.32 3.57 -5.78
N LEU A 50 8.25 4.17 -6.29
CA LEU A 50 7.97 5.60 -6.10
C LEU A 50 6.50 5.84 -5.72
N PRO A 51 6.03 5.35 -4.56
CA PRO A 51 4.68 5.57 -4.10
C PRO A 51 4.45 6.98 -3.52
N ILE A 52 3.18 7.33 -3.38
CA ILE A 52 2.69 8.43 -2.56
C ILE A 52 1.64 7.91 -1.56
N GLY A 53 1.62 8.47 -0.36
CA GLY A 53 0.45 8.38 0.50
C GLY A 53 -0.71 9.14 -0.12
N ILE A 54 -1.94 8.64 0.02
CA ILE A 54 -3.15 9.31 -0.45
C ILE A 54 -3.91 9.96 0.70
N GLU A 55 -4.86 10.85 0.39
CA GLU A 55 -5.64 11.57 1.43
C GLU A 55 -6.61 10.65 2.19
N ARG A 56 -6.93 9.46 1.65
CA ARG A 56 -7.74 8.44 2.34
C ARG A 56 -6.89 7.71 3.37
N ARG A 57 -7.46 7.57 4.58
CA ARG A 57 -6.70 7.11 5.74
C ARG A 57 -7.46 6.07 6.55
N THR A 58 -6.72 5.39 7.41
CA THR A 58 -7.25 4.57 8.51
C THR A 58 -6.85 5.22 9.83
N TRP A 59 -7.80 5.40 10.73
CA TRP A 59 -7.61 5.88 12.11
C TRP A 59 -7.83 4.74 13.08
N VAL A 60 -6.93 4.60 14.04
CA VAL A 60 -7.01 3.58 15.09
C VAL A 60 -6.90 4.28 16.44
N ALA A 61 -7.96 4.17 17.23
CA ALA A 61 -8.01 4.61 18.63
C ALA A 61 -7.73 3.41 19.53
N VAL A 62 -6.78 3.55 20.47
CA VAL A 62 -6.29 2.45 21.30
C VAL A 62 -6.30 2.85 22.78
N SER A 63 -6.62 1.88 23.66
CA SER A 63 -6.24 1.93 25.08
C SER A 63 -5.51 0.65 25.49
N VAL A 64 -4.64 0.78 26.49
CA VAL A 64 -3.88 -0.31 27.09
C VAL A 64 -4.21 -0.39 28.59
N ASP A 65 -4.73 -1.54 29.03
CA ASP A 65 -4.98 -1.82 30.45
C ASP A 65 -4.03 -2.93 30.92
N SER A 66 -3.26 -2.66 31.98
CA SER A 66 -2.32 -3.63 32.59
C SER A 66 -2.89 -4.38 33.80
N ALA A 67 -4.12 -4.10 34.20
CA ALA A 67 -4.78 -4.78 35.33
C ALA A 67 -5.48 -6.10 34.87
N THR A 68 -4.78 -6.91 34.08
CA THR A 68 -5.36 -8.14 33.46
C THR A 68 -4.54 -9.38 33.79
N ARG A 69 -5.14 -10.57 33.60
CA ARG A 69 -4.47 -11.86 33.86
C ARG A 69 -3.79 -12.44 32.63
N THR A 70 -4.22 -12.05 31.43
CA THR A 70 -3.71 -12.53 30.14
C THR A 70 -3.67 -11.38 29.15
N SER A 71 -2.73 -11.43 28.21
CA SER A 71 -2.64 -10.42 27.15
C SER A 71 -3.61 -10.73 26.02
N VAL A 72 -4.53 -9.79 25.76
CA VAL A 72 -5.59 -9.96 24.76
C VAL A 72 -5.80 -8.67 23.95
N LEU A 73 -6.23 -8.84 22.71
CA LEU A 73 -6.73 -7.78 21.84
C LEU A 73 -8.27 -7.85 21.79
N ARG A 74 -8.93 -6.70 21.93
CA ARG A 74 -10.34 -6.52 21.60
C ARG A 74 -10.46 -5.40 20.58
N ALA A 75 -10.98 -5.69 19.39
CA ALA A 75 -11.02 -4.75 18.29
C ALA A 75 -12.43 -4.59 17.72
N VAL A 76 -12.82 -3.37 17.38
CA VAL A 76 -14.05 -3.02 16.67
C VAL A 76 -13.73 -2.16 15.45
N SER A 77 -14.58 -2.21 14.43
CA SER A 77 -14.42 -1.37 13.23
C SER A 77 -15.78 -0.80 12.83
N SER A 78 -15.77 0.40 12.24
CA SER A 78 -16.95 0.98 11.60
C SER A 78 -17.31 0.27 10.29
N ASN A 79 -16.35 -0.41 9.67
CA ASN A 79 -16.48 -1.04 8.36
C ASN A 79 -16.79 -2.54 8.47
N GLU A 80 -16.73 -3.13 9.68
CA GLU A 80 -16.86 -4.55 9.93
C GLU A 80 -17.83 -4.84 11.07
N ALA A 81 -18.77 -5.76 10.87
CA ALA A 81 -19.77 -6.08 11.89
C ALA A 81 -19.22 -6.94 13.03
N ASN A 82 -18.17 -7.74 12.75
CA ASN A 82 -17.59 -8.67 13.72
C ASN A 82 -16.63 -7.95 14.67
N VAL A 83 -16.76 -8.26 15.98
CA VAL A 83 -15.81 -7.84 17.00
C VAL A 83 -14.63 -8.79 17.01
N GLY A 84 -13.40 -8.24 17.01
CA GLY A 84 -12.17 -8.99 17.16
C GLY A 84 -11.89 -9.30 18.63
N ASP A 85 -11.54 -10.55 18.90
CA ASP A 85 -11.03 -11.01 20.19
C ASP A 85 -9.89 -12.01 19.90
N ALA A 86 -8.67 -11.72 20.37
CA ALA A 86 -7.50 -12.54 20.10
C ALA A 86 -6.53 -12.57 21.28
N SER A 87 -5.93 -13.72 21.53
CA SER A 87 -4.80 -13.84 22.47
C SER A 87 -3.55 -13.19 21.85
N LEU A 88 -2.84 -12.39 22.65
CA LEU A 88 -1.55 -11.81 22.28
C LEU A 88 -0.37 -12.62 22.81
N GLU A 89 -0.61 -13.55 23.76
CA GLU A 89 0.40 -14.47 24.28
C GLU A 89 0.58 -15.69 23.36
N HIS A 90 -0.54 -16.16 22.80
CA HIS A 90 -0.58 -17.30 21.87
C HIS A 90 -1.43 -16.93 20.66
N PRO A 91 -0.94 -16.02 19.80
CA PRO A 91 -1.72 -15.54 18.67
C PRO A 91 -1.95 -16.65 17.63
N VAL A 92 -3.22 -16.82 17.24
CA VAL A 92 -3.63 -17.79 16.22
C VAL A 92 -4.32 -17.02 15.10
N ARG A 93 -3.91 -17.26 13.86
CA ARG A 93 -4.53 -16.70 12.67
C ARG A 93 -5.99 -17.18 12.57
N SER A 94 -6.91 -16.24 12.43
CA SER A 94 -8.35 -16.48 12.36
C SER A 94 -8.96 -16.25 10.97
N GLU A 95 -8.18 -15.75 10.01
CA GLU A 95 -8.60 -15.29 8.68
C GLU A 95 -9.65 -14.16 8.75
N ARG A 96 -9.49 -13.30 9.74
CA ARG A 96 -10.37 -12.15 10.01
C ARG A 96 -9.58 -10.84 9.93
N TRP A 97 -10.30 -9.74 9.77
CA TRP A 97 -9.73 -8.40 9.63
C TRP A 97 -8.84 -7.99 10.82
N TRP A 98 -9.09 -8.49 12.02
CA TRP A 98 -8.28 -8.18 13.19
C TRP A 98 -6.95 -8.94 13.26
N ASP A 99 -6.72 -9.92 12.39
CA ASP A 99 -5.43 -10.59 12.31
C ASP A 99 -4.31 -9.60 11.94
N TYR A 100 -4.60 -8.60 11.14
CA TYR A 100 -3.67 -7.51 10.82
C TYR A 100 -3.24 -6.74 12.07
N ILE A 101 -4.16 -6.47 13.01
CA ILE A 101 -3.85 -5.83 14.29
C ILE A 101 -3.16 -6.80 15.24
N THR A 102 -3.62 -8.04 15.31
CA THR A 102 -3.03 -9.10 16.17
C THR A 102 -1.56 -9.34 15.81
N GLY A 103 -1.26 -9.44 14.50
CA GLY A 103 0.10 -9.65 14.00
C GLY A 103 1.06 -8.53 14.37
N VAL A 104 0.57 -7.31 14.48
CA VAL A 104 1.35 -6.14 14.92
C VAL A 104 1.42 -6.05 16.45
N ALA A 105 0.31 -6.29 17.14
CA ALA A 105 0.21 -6.12 18.59
C ALA A 105 1.01 -7.17 19.37
N ALA A 106 0.94 -8.44 18.97
CA ALA A 106 1.57 -9.53 19.70
C ALA A 106 3.09 -9.36 19.85
N PRO A 107 3.89 -9.06 18.79
CA PRO A 107 5.32 -8.83 18.94
C PRO A 107 5.65 -7.57 19.75
N LEU A 108 4.82 -6.51 19.69
CA LEU A 108 5.01 -5.29 20.49
C LEU A 108 4.80 -5.57 21.99
N VAL A 109 3.78 -6.34 22.34
CA VAL A 109 3.52 -6.77 23.71
C VAL A 109 4.62 -7.71 24.23
N ALA A 110 5.09 -8.65 23.41
CA ALA A 110 6.17 -9.57 23.77
C ALA A 110 7.56 -8.93 23.84
N SER A 111 7.72 -7.72 23.29
CA SER A 111 9.01 -7.02 23.26
C SER A 111 9.49 -6.66 24.68
N PRO A 112 10.77 -6.87 25.01
CA PRO A 112 11.36 -6.39 26.26
C PRO A 112 11.16 -4.88 26.49
N LEU A 113 11.05 -4.09 25.41
CA LEU A 113 10.75 -2.65 25.45
C LEU A 113 9.31 -2.39 25.93
N GLY A 114 8.36 -3.27 25.60
CA GLY A 114 6.95 -3.16 26.01
C GLY A 114 6.65 -3.75 27.38
N THR A 115 7.47 -4.69 27.84
CA THR A 115 7.23 -5.46 29.08
C THR A 115 8.07 -5.02 30.27
N SER A 116 8.92 -3.99 30.17
CA SER A 116 9.78 -3.55 31.28
C SER A 116 8.96 -3.19 32.54
N GLY A 117 8.67 -4.21 33.37
CA GLY A 117 7.88 -4.07 34.60
C GLY A 117 6.36 -4.12 34.44
N ARG A 118 5.81 -4.45 33.27
CA ARG A 118 4.38 -4.61 33.04
C ARG A 118 3.99 -6.10 33.01
N GLY A 119 2.90 -6.41 33.69
CA GLY A 119 2.22 -7.70 33.53
C GLY A 119 1.48 -7.84 32.19
N PRO A 120 0.62 -8.83 32.06
CA PRO A 120 -0.27 -8.97 30.91
C PRO A 120 -1.10 -7.70 30.64
N VAL A 121 -1.45 -7.45 29.37
CA VAL A 121 -2.17 -6.25 28.94
C VAL A 121 -3.43 -6.60 28.15
N THR A 122 -4.51 -5.83 28.35
CA THR A 122 -5.63 -5.82 27.42
C THR A 122 -5.48 -4.60 26.50
N ILE A 123 -5.40 -4.84 25.19
CA ILE A 123 -5.46 -3.80 24.17
C ILE A 123 -6.88 -3.71 23.65
N GLN A 124 -7.51 -2.54 23.76
CA GLN A 124 -8.78 -2.23 23.12
C GLN A 124 -8.48 -1.34 21.91
N ALA A 125 -9.05 -1.64 20.74
CA ALA A 125 -8.84 -0.89 19.52
C ALA A 125 -10.16 -0.59 18.79
N ALA A 126 -10.36 0.65 18.34
CA ALA A 126 -11.46 1.02 17.46
C ALA A 126 -10.88 1.58 16.15
N VAL A 127 -11.37 1.04 15.02
CA VAL A 127 -10.88 1.34 13.68
C VAL A 127 -11.96 2.06 12.88
N VAL A 128 -11.58 3.17 12.25
CA VAL A 128 -12.39 3.87 11.25
C VAL A 128 -11.53 4.10 10.01
N SER A 129 -12.04 3.77 8.83
CA SER A 129 -11.27 3.85 7.59
C SER A 129 -12.13 4.30 6.42
N ASP A 130 -11.59 5.17 5.58
CA ASP A 130 -12.12 5.48 4.26
C ASP A 130 -11.24 4.96 3.11
N VAL A 131 -10.17 4.22 3.43
CA VAL A 131 -9.37 3.52 2.42
C VAL A 131 -10.17 2.34 1.88
N PRO A 132 -10.51 2.32 0.58
CA PRO A 132 -11.37 1.26 0.03
C PRO A 132 -10.73 -0.12 0.11
N ALA A 133 -11.36 -1.04 0.83
CA ALA A 133 -10.89 -2.41 0.91
C ALA A 133 -10.95 -3.12 -0.45
N GLY A 134 -9.92 -3.90 -0.79
CA GLY A 134 -9.86 -4.69 -2.01
C GLY A 134 -9.65 -3.91 -3.31
N ALA A 135 -9.53 -2.58 -3.26
CA ALA A 135 -9.29 -1.75 -4.44
C ALA A 135 -7.80 -1.71 -4.88
N GLY A 136 -6.89 -2.27 -4.09
CA GLY A 136 -5.45 -2.20 -4.37
C GLY A 136 -4.78 -0.92 -3.86
N LEU A 137 -5.42 -0.22 -2.91
CA LEU A 137 -4.94 1.03 -2.30
C LEU A 137 -4.31 0.82 -0.92
N SER A 138 -3.89 -0.42 -0.60
CA SER A 138 -3.18 -0.82 0.63
C SER A 138 -3.92 -0.51 1.94
N SER A 139 -5.22 -0.86 1.98
CA SER A 139 -6.00 -0.72 3.21
C SER A 139 -5.48 -1.59 4.37
N SER A 140 -4.89 -2.76 4.11
CA SER A 140 -4.22 -3.61 5.11
C SER A 140 -3.02 -2.89 5.72
N ALA A 141 -2.10 -2.39 4.90
CA ALA A 141 -0.93 -1.66 5.37
C ALA A 141 -1.29 -0.39 6.17
N ALA A 142 -2.32 0.36 5.71
CA ALA A 142 -2.81 1.51 6.45
C ALA A 142 -3.34 1.12 7.84
N LEU A 143 -4.05 -0.02 7.95
CA LEU A 143 -4.54 -0.55 9.23
C LEU A 143 -3.38 -0.99 10.13
N GLU A 144 -2.45 -1.78 9.60
CA GLU A 144 -1.30 -2.31 10.34
C GLU A 144 -0.40 -1.19 10.87
N VAL A 145 -0.09 -0.21 10.02
CA VAL A 145 0.78 0.92 10.37
C VAL A 145 0.10 1.83 11.40
N ALA A 146 -1.19 2.17 11.21
CA ALA A 146 -1.93 2.98 12.18
C ALA A 146 -2.05 2.27 13.54
N ALA A 147 -2.36 0.96 13.54
CA ALA A 147 -2.43 0.15 14.76
C ALA A 147 -1.05 0.03 15.43
N GLY A 148 0.01 -0.23 14.66
CA GLY A 148 1.38 -0.34 15.17
C GLY A 148 1.84 0.93 15.85
N LEU A 149 1.57 2.09 15.24
CA LEU A 149 1.90 3.40 15.80
C LEU A 149 1.07 3.70 17.06
N ALA A 150 -0.25 3.45 17.02
CA ALA A 150 -1.12 3.68 18.17
C ALA A 150 -0.74 2.79 19.37
N ILE A 151 -0.56 1.49 19.13
CA ILE A 151 -0.24 0.49 20.16
C ILE A 151 1.16 0.76 20.75
N SER A 152 2.19 0.95 19.92
CA SER A 152 3.54 1.26 20.42
C SER A 152 3.55 2.54 21.27
N THR A 153 2.83 3.59 20.83
CA THR A 153 2.68 4.83 21.57
C THR A 153 1.98 4.63 22.92
N ALA A 154 0.86 3.89 22.94
CA ALA A 154 0.10 3.59 24.17
C ALA A 154 0.90 2.71 25.14
N LEU A 155 1.74 1.81 24.63
CA LEU A 155 2.71 1.04 25.42
C LEU A 155 3.93 1.86 25.88
N GLY A 156 4.06 3.12 25.45
CA GLY A 156 5.23 3.95 25.78
C GLY A 156 6.52 3.50 25.06
N ILE A 157 6.39 2.75 23.97
CA ILE A 157 7.51 2.33 23.13
C ILE A 157 7.75 3.42 22.08
N ALA A 158 8.91 4.08 22.14
CA ALA A 158 9.32 5.05 21.12
C ALA A 158 9.83 4.31 19.87
N LEU A 159 8.91 3.88 19.01
CA LEU A 159 9.24 3.15 17.80
C LEU A 159 9.34 4.11 16.61
N PRO A 160 10.50 4.19 15.91
CA PRO A 160 10.61 4.98 14.69
C PRO A 160 9.61 4.50 13.63
N LEU A 161 9.08 5.40 12.79
CA LEU A 161 8.09 5.04 11.75
C LEU A 161 8.59 3.94 10.80
N ARG A 162 9.89 3.90 10.51
CA ARG A 162 10.50 2.82 9.74
C ARG A 162 10.32 1.45 10.42
N GLU A 163 10.50 1.38 11.74
CA GLU A 163 10.30 0.13 12.49
C GLU A 163 8.82 -0.22 12.63
N VAL A 164 7.93 0.79 12.66
CA VAL A 164 6.49 0.56 12.55
C VAL A 164 6.16 -0.11 11.21
N ALA A 165 6.70 0.41 10.09
CA ALA A 165 6.52 -0.17 8.76
C ALA A 165 7.05 -1.61 8.68
N MET A 166 8.26 -1.86 9.22
CA MET A 166 8.85 -3.19 9.25
C MET A 166 8.06 -4.18 10.12
N THR A 167 7.51 -3.71 11.25
CA THR A 167 6.66 -4.54 12.12
C THR A 167 5.35 -4.89 11.41
N ALA A 168 4.73 -3.94 10.72
CA ALA A 168 3.54 -4.13 9.91
C ALA A 168 3.80 -5.14 8.76
N TRP A 169 4.89 -4.97 8.02
CA TRP A 169 5.26 -5.90 6.95
C TRP A 169 5.50 -7.34 7.47
N ARG A 170 6.19 -7.49 8.62
CA ARG A 170 6.37 -8.81 9.26
C ARG A 170 5.06 -9.42 9.71
N ALA A 171 4.11 -8.59 10.17
CA ALA A 171 2.77 -9.05 10.53
C ALA A 171 2.02 -9.56 9.30
N GLU A 172 1.99 -8.81 8.21
CA GLU A 172 1.29 -9.20 6.99
C GLU A 172 1.90 -10.45 6.35
N THR A 173 3.23 -10.52 6.25
CA THR A 173 3.91 -11.67 5.61
C THR A 173 4.01 -12.90 6.52
N GLY A 174 4.36 -12.71 7.78
CA GLY A 174 4.65 -13.80 8.72
C GLY A 174 3.43 -14.33 9.46
N PHE A 175 2.50 -13.47 9.88
CA PHE A 175 1.32 -13.86 10.64
C PHE A 175 0.08 -14.00 9.77
N VAL A 176 -0.26 -12.97 8.99
CA VAL A 176 -1.42 -13.02 8.08
C VAL A 176 -1.15 -13.93 6.88
N GLY A 177 0.12 -14.05 6.46
CA GLY A 177 0.54 -14.98 5.42
C GLY A 177 0.32 -14.47 4.01
N VAL A 178 0.32 -13.15 3.80
CA VAL A 178 0.27 -12.50 2.47
C VAL A 178 1.69 -12.31 1.96
N ALA A 179 2.01 -12.91 0.82
CA ALA A 179 3.32 -12.77 0.19
C ALA A 179 3.42 -11.41 -0.53
N CYS A 180 3.77 -10.33 0.16
CA CYS A 180 3.93 -8.98 -0.40
C CYS A 180 5.37 -8.46 -0.24
N GLY A 181 5.72 -7.42 -1.03
CA GLY A 181 6.91 -6.61 -0.80
C GLY A 181 6.71 -5.59 0.33
N ILE A 182 7.69 -4.70 0.51
CA ILE A 182 7.69 -3.74 1.63
C ILE A 182 7.06 -2.39 1.29
N MET A 183 6.73 -2.14 0.02
CA MET A 183 6.30 -0.85 -0.49
C MET A 183 5.11 -0.28 0.28
N ASP A 184 4.11 -1.09 0.54
CA ASP A 184 2.81 -0.67 1.06
C ASP A 184 2.92 -0.07 2.46
N GLN A 185 3.61 -0.77 3.36
CA GLN A 185 3.80 -0.34 4.74
C GLN A 185 4.76 0.85 4.82
N PHE A 186 5.83 0.86 4.00
CA PHE A 186 6.75 1.99 3.95
C PHE A 186 6.08 3.25 3.43
N ALA A 187 5.30 3.16 2.36
CA ALA A 187 4.53 4.29 1.84
C ALA A 187 3.51 4.78 2.87
N SER A 188 2.75 3.89 3.51
CA SER A 188 1.77 4.26 4.53
C SER A 188 2.42 4.92 5.75
N ALA A 189 3.62 4.49 6.15
CA ALA A 189 4.32 5.03 7.31
C ALA A 189 5.08 6.33 7.02
N LEU A 190 5.81 6.39 5.90
CA LEU A 190 6.89 7.36 5.68
C LEU A 190 6.59 8.42 4.61
N SER A 191 5.44 8.36 3.92
CA SER A 191 5.09 9.38 2.91
C SER A 191 5.13 10.79 3.49
N THR A 192 5.58 11.73 2.68
CA THR A 192 5.66 13.15 3.01
C THR A 192 4.69 13.93 2.12
N GLU A 193 4.01 14.90 2.69
CA GLU A 193 3.09 15.75 1.93
C GLU A 193 3.81 16.42 0.76
N ARG A 194 3.17 16.40 -0.43
CA ARG A 194 3.70 16.95 -1.69
C ARG A 194 5.01 16.31 -2.19
N HIS A 195 5.33 15.10 -1.71
CA HIS A 195 6.48 14.33 -2.16
C HIS A 195 6.07 12.89 -2.49
N ALA A 196 6.75 12.30 -3.46
CA ALA A 196 6.76 10.87 -3.66
C ALA A 196 7.90 10.25 -2.84
N LEU A 197 7.64 9.11 -2.25
CA LEU A 197 8.61 8.36 -1.48
C LEU A 197 9.44 7.49 -2.44
N HIS A 198 10.71 7.82 -2.65
CA HIS A 198 11.64 6.93 -3.31
C HIS A 198 12.13 5.89 -2.29
N LEU A 199 11.81 4.63 -2.52
CA LEU A 199 12.21 3.51 -1.66
C LEU A 199 13.03 2.52 -2.46
N ASP A 200 14.25 2.28 -2.04
CA ASP A 200 15.07 1.14 -2.45
C ASP A 200 14.68 -0.07 -1.59
N CYS A 201 14.03 -1.07 -2.20
CA CYS A 201 13.48 -2.21 -1.46
C CYS A 201 14.55 -3.25 -1.07
N GLU A 202 15.74 -3.24 -1.67
CA GLU A 202 16.86 -4.09 -1.28
C GLU A 202 17.49 -3.58 0.02
N THR A 203 17.81 -2.28 0.08
CA THR A 203 18.48 -1.67 1.23
C THR A 203 17.52 -1.08 2.25
N THR A 204 16.25 -0.97 1.87
CA THR A 204 15.19 -0.26 2.60
C THR A 204 15.49 1.22 2.84
N GLN A 205 16.42 1.83 2.09
CA GLN A 205 16.68 3.27 2.16
C GLN A 205 15.53 4.05 1.53
N THR A 206 15.22 5.19 2.11
CA THR A 206 14.14 6.07 1.64
C THR A 206 14.63 7.48 1.45
N ASP A 207 14.07 8.15 0.47
CA ASP A 207 14.36 9.55 0.14
C ASP A 207 13.12 10.21 -0.48
N ASP A 208 12.97 11.52 -0.34
CA ASP A 208 11.82 12.24 -0.87
C ASP A 208 12.12 12.80 -2.27
N ALA A 209 11.14 12.73 -3.18
CA ALA A 209 11.15 13.38 -4.47
C ALA A 209 9.97 14.35 -4.56
N PRO A 210 10.18 15.64 -4.89
CA PRO A 210 9.09 16.62 -4.97
C PRO A 210 8.01 16.19 -5.96
N PHE A 211 6.75 16.15 -5.54
CA PHE A 211 5.62 15.77 -6.38
C PHE A 211 4.43 16.71 -6.11
N ALA A 212 4.24 17.67 -7.00
CA ALA A 212 3.24 18.73 -6.86
C ALA A 212 1.93 18.44 -7.60
N ASP A 213 1.93 17.46 -8.51
CA ASP A 213 0.76 17.07 -9.27
C ASP A 213 -0.30 16.39 -8.39
N ALA A 214 -1.52 16.36 -8.90
CA ALA A 214 -2.59 15.51 -8.37
C ALA A 214 -2.63 14.16 -9.11
N VAL A 215 -3.29 13.20 -8.52
CA VAL A 215 -3.60 11.91 -9.13
C VAL A 215 -5.11 11.67 -9.09
N LEU A 216 -5.69 11.29 -10.21
CA LEU A 216 -7.02 10.73 -10.28
C LEU A 216 -6.89 9.21 -10.18
N ILE A 217 -7.41 8.64 -9.11
CA ILE A 217 -7.46 7.20 -8.86
C ILE A 217 -8.79 6.71 -9.43
N VAL A 218 -8.75 5.76 -10.34
CA VAL A 218 -9.95 5.17 -10.94
C VAL A 218 -9.98 3.67 -10.64
N ASP A 219 -10.86 3.26 -9.74
CA ASP A 219 -11.13 1.85 -9.46
C ASP A 219 -12.07 1.31 -10.52
N SER A 220 -11.59 0.38 -11.32
CA SER A 220 -12.33 -0.24 -12.42
C SER A 220 -13.57 -1.03 -11.98
N ALA A 221 -13.79 -1.23 -10.69
CA ALA A 221 -14.79 -2.14 -10.13
C ALA A 221 -14.62 -3.62 -10.56
N VAL A 222 -13.56 -3.96 -11.27
CA VAL A 222 -13.23 -5.34 -11.60
C VAL A 222 -12.64 -6.01 -10.36
N ARG A 223 -13.36 -6.99 -9.80
CA ARG A 223 -12.96 -7.78 -8.64
C ARG A 223 -12.66 -9.20 -9.06
N ARG A 224 -11.68 -9.83 -8.40
CA ARG A 224 -11.31 -11.21 -8.70
C ARG A 224 -11.15 -12.04 -7.44
N SER A 225 -11.60 -13.28 -7.55
CA SER A 225 -11.37 -14.33 -6.55
C SER A 225 -9.96 -14.92 -6.59
N LEU A 226 -9.19 -14.73 -7.67
CA LEU A 226 -7.90 -15.40 -7.92
C LEU A 226 -6.65 -14.50 -7.82
N ARG A 227 -6.75 -13.26 -7.30
CA ARG A 227 -5.61 -12.33 -7.22
C ARG A 227 -4.39 -12.93 -6.52
N HIS A 228 -4.59 -13.64 -5.42
CA HIS A 228 -3.49 -14.25 -4.66
C HIS A 228 -2.76 -15.34 -5.46
N SER A 229 -3.48 -16.15 -6.25
CA SER A 229 -2.85 -17.18 -7.08
C SER A 229 -2.03 -16.58 -8.22
N GLU A 230 -2.57 -15.56 -8.91
CA GLU A 230 -1.88 -14.88 -10.02
C GLU A 230 -0.64 -14.12 -9.52
N PHE A 231 -0.75 -13.42 -8.38
CA PHE A 231 0.38 -12.74 -7.75
C PHE A 231 1.48 -13.73 -7.33
N ASN A 232 1.11 -14.81 -6.64
CA ASN A 232 2.08 -15.83 -6.20
C ASN A 232 2.76 -16.51 -7.39
N GLN A 233 2.02 -16.73 -8.49
CA GLN A 233 2.60 -17.26 -9.72
C GLN A 233 3.66 -16.31 -10.29
N ARG A 234 3.38 -14.99 -10.39
CA ARG A 234 4.35 -14.00 -10.89
C ARG A 234 5.59 -13.94 -10.01
N ARG A 235 5.40 -14.01 -8.69
CA ARG A 235 6.53 -14.07 -7.75
C ARG A 235 7.39 -15.31 -7.99
N ALA A 236 6.79 -16.47 -8.13
CA ALA A 236 7.51 -17.72 -8.42
C ALA A 236 8.23 -17.67 -9.78
N GLU A 237 7.62 -17.06 -10.81
CA GLU A 237 8.27 -16.82 -12.11
C GLU A 237 9.51 -15.93 -11.97
N CYS A 238 9.44 -14.86 -11.18
CA CYS A 238 10.59 -13.99 -10.88
C CYS A 238 11.70 -14.72 -10.12
N GLU A 239 11.35 -15.50 -9.11
CA GLU A 239 12.31 -16.31 -8.33
C GLU A 239 13.03 -17.33 -9.23
N GLN A 240 12.31 -17.98 -10.14
CA GLN A 240 12.88 -18.90 -11.13
C GLN A 240 13.79 -18.17 -12.13
N ALA A 241 13.41 -16.97 -12.59
CA ALA A 241 14.23 -16.16 -13.48
C ALA A 241 15.55 -15.77 -12.81
N LEU A 242 15.52 -15.29 -11.55
CA LEU A 242 16.71 -14.96 -10.78
C LEU A 242 17.60 -16.19 -10.56
N ALA A 243 17.02 -17.34 -10.20
CA ALA A 243 17.76 -18.58 -10.02
C ALA A 243 18.45 -19.04 -11.32
N ALA A 244 17.83 -18.82 -12.48
CA ALA A 244 18.40 -19.13 -13.76
C ALA A 244 19.55 -18.16 -14.13
N LEU A 245 19.38 -16.86 -13.90
CA LEU A 245 20.41 -15.84 -14.12
C LEU A 245 21.64 -16.05 -13.24
N ARG A 246 21.45 -16.42 -11.97
CA ARG A 246 22.55 -16.72 -11.01
C ARG A 246 23.45 -17.89 -11.42
N LYS A 247 23.01 -18.77 -12.30
CA LYS A 247 23.88 -19.83 -12.85
C LYS A 247 25.03 -19.25 -13.68
N ARG A 248 24.82 -18.09 -14.28
CA ARG A 248 25.80 -17.41 -15.13
C ARG A 248 26.44 -16.20 -14.43
N TRP A 249 25.66 -15.49 -13.61
CA TRP A 249 26.06 -14.33 -12.82
C TRP A 249 25.75 -14.58 -11.33
N PRO A 250 26.59 -15.36 -10.62
CA PRO A 250 26.34 -15.74 -9.22
C PRO A 250 26.27 -14.55 -8.26
N GLU A 251 26.88 -13.41 -8.65
CA GLU A 251 26.91 -12.16 -7.88
C GLU A 251 25.58 -11.37 -7.88
N LEU A 252 24.60 -11.74 -8.70
CA LEU A 252 23.32 -11.03 -8.73
C LEU A 252 22.59 -11.19 -7.38
N GLU A 253 22.45 -10.08 -6.65
CA GLU A 253 21.77 -10.05 -5.35
C GLU A 253 20.26 -10.15 -5.49
N SER A 254 19.69 -9.54 -6.56
CA SER A 254 18.25 -9.49 -6.81
C SER A 254 17.95 -9.51 -8.32
N LEU A 255 16.69 -9.74 -8.68
CA LEU A 255 16.27 -9.70 -10.08
C LEU A 255 16.37 -8.28 -10.66
N ALA A 256 16.12 -7.28 -9.81
CA ALA A 256 16.23 -5.87 -10.20
C ALA A 256 17.68 -5.43 -10.51
N ALA A 257 18.68 -6.14 -10.00
CA ALA A 257 20.08 -5.89 -10.28
C ALA A 257 20.53 -6.40 -11.67
N ALA A 258 19.73 -7.29 -12.29
CA ALA A 258 20.04 -7.80 -13.62
C ALA A 258 19.85 -6.71 -14.69
N THR A 259 20.83 -6.57 -15.60
CA THR A 259 20.69 -5.63 -16.71
C THR A 259 19.88 -6.24 -17.87
N PRO A 260 19.25 -5.41 -18.73
CA PRO A 260 18.57 -5.90 -19.92
C PRO A 260 19.48 -6.78 -20.81
N GLU A 261 20.76 -6.41 -20.94
CA GLU A 261 21.75 -7.13 -21.76
C GLU A 261 22.03 -8.52 -21.18
N GLN A 262 22.16 -8.65 -19.86
CA GLN A 262 22.30 -9.95 -19.18
C GLN A 262 21.08 -10.84 -19.39
N ILE A 263 19.87 -10.27 -19.32
CA ILE A 263 18.61 -11.00 -19.52
C ILE A 263 18.49 -11.49 -20.98
N GLU A 264 18.84 -10.64 -21.95
CA GLU A 264 18.86 -11.00 -23.38
C GLU A 264 19.90 -12.08 -23.65
N GLU A 265 21.11 -11.94 -23.10
CA GLU A 265 22.20 -12.91 -23.25
C GLU A 265 21.88 -14.27 -22.59
N ALA A 266 21.14 -14.27 -21.49
CA ALA A 266 20.70 -15.48 -20.83
C ALA A 266 19.66 -16.28 -21.64
N ALA A 267 18.97 -15.63 -22.57
CA ALA A 267 17.93 -16.21 -23.44
C ALA A 267 16.92 -17.06 -22.65
N LEU A 268 16.45 -16.54 -21.51
CA LEU A 268 15.50 -17.26 -20.64
C LEU A 268 14.22 -17.58 -21.41
N PRO A 269 13.63 -18.79 -21.19
CA PRO A 269 12.36 -19.10 -21.80
C PRO A 269 11.24 -18.20 -21.29
N ASN A 270 10.23 -17.93 -22.12
CA ASN A 270 9.03 -17.24 -21.68
C ASN A 270 8.23 -18.13 -20.69
N PRO A 271 7.61 -17.55 -19.64
CA PRO A 271 7.53 -16.11 -19.37
C PRO A 271 8.71 -15.53 -18.55
N LEU A 272 9.71 -16.33 -18.15
CA LEU A 272 10.78 -15.89 -17.21
C LEU A 272 11.56 -14.69 -17.74
N GLY A 273 11.97 -14.72 -19.01
CA GLY A 273 12.68 -13.61 -19.65
C GLY A 273 11.85 -12.32 -19.67
N GLN A 274 10.56 -12.45 -19.94
CA GLN A 274 9.63 -11.30 -19.93
C GLN A 274 9.50 -10.68 -18.53
N ARG A 275 9.34 -11.51 -17.46
CA ARG A 275 9.24 -11.02 -16.08
C ARG A 275 10.53 -10.32 -15.65
N ALA A 276 11.69 -10.94 -15.93
CA ALA A 276 12.99 -10.34 -15.63
C ALA A 276 13.17 -9.00 -16.35
N MET A 277 12.84 -8.94 -17.64
CA MET A 277 12.93 -7.72 -18.44
C MET A 277 12.02 -6.61 -17.91
N HIS A 278 10.80 -6.94 -17.48
CA HIS A 278 9.92 -5.97 -16.81
C HIS A 278 10.60 -5.39 -15.57
N VAL A 279 11.01 -6.23 -14.63
CA VAL A 279 11.61 -5.82 -13.35
C VAL A 279 12.83 -4.92 -13.56
N SER A 280 13.77 -5.34 -14.44
CA SER A 280 14.97 -4.58 -14.77
C SER A 280 14.64 -3.19 -15.36
N ARG A 281 13.75 -3.16 -16.35
CA ARG A 281 13.37 -1.91 -17.03
C ARG A 281 12.52 -1.01 -16.14
N GLU A 282 11.66 -1.58 -15.29
CA GLU A 282 10.80 -0.83 -14.38
C GLU A 282 11.62 -0.14 -13.30
N THR A 283 12.59 -0.83 -12.70
CA THR A 283 13.54 -0.24 -11.75
C THR A 283 14.30 0.95 -12.38
N ARG A 284 14.72 0.83 -13.63
CA ARG A 284 15.38 1.92 -14.34
C ARG A 284 14.43 3.11 -14.57
N ARG A 285 13.14 2.85 -14.92
CA ARG A 285 12.13 3.91 -15.05
C ARG A 285 11.88 4.64 -13.73
N VAL A 286 11.91 3.95 -12.60
CA VAL A 286 11.81 4.60 -11.27
C VAL A 286 12.96 5.59 -11.08
N ARG A 287 14.20 5.18 -11.33
CA ARG A 287 15.39 6.06 -11.23
C ARG A 287 15.27 7.28 -12.12
N GLU A 288 14.78 7.11 -13.34
CA GLU A 288 14.54 8.21 -14.27
C GLU A 288 13.46 9.17 -13.76
N ALA A 289 12.34 8.64 -13.26
CA ALA A 289 11.27 9.43 -12.65
C ALA A 289 11.78 10.26 -11.45
N VAL A 290 12.52 9.63 -10.54
CA VAL A 290 13.15 10.29 -9.40
C VAL A 290 14.08 11.42 -9.83
N ALA A 291 14.94 11.16 -10.82
CA ALA A 291 15.86 12.17 -11.35
C ALA A 291 15.12 13.36 -11.98
N MET A 292 14.01 13.11 -12.69
CA MET A 292 13.17 14.17 -13.24
C MET A 292 12.57 15.04 -12.14
N LEU A 293 11.93 14.41 -11.15
CA LEU A 293 11.26 15.13 -10.04
C LEU A 293 12.25 15.97 -9.23
N ARG A 294 13.42 15.41 -8.91
CA ARG A 294 14.48 16.15 -8.20
C ARG A 294 15.07 17.29 -9.01
N ALA A 295 15.03 17.22 -10.33
CA ALA A 295 15.41 18.31 -11.21
C ALA A 295 14.28 19.37 -11.39
N GLY A 296 13.19 19.27 -10.61
CA GLY A 296 12.03 20.17 -10.72
C GLY A 296 11.20 19.99 -12.00
N ARG A 297 11.39 18.88 -12.72
CA ARG A 297 10.60 18.54 -13.90
C ARG A 297 9.40 17.66 -13.50
N PRO A 298 8.23 17.87 -14.12
CA PRO A 298 7.08 17.02 -13.84
C PRO A 298 7.33 15.58 -14.31
N LEU A 299 6.63 14.63 -13.69
CA LEU A 299 6.69 13.21 -14.07
C LEU A 299 6.23 13.04 -15.52
N SER A 300 7.03 12.35 -16.33
CA SER A 300 6.76 12.16 -17.77
C SER A 300 5.57 11.22 -18.01
N GLY A 301 4.64 11.66 -18.87
CA GLY A 301 3.56 10.80 -19.34
C GLY A 301 4.05 9.59 -20.14
N GLU A 302 5.12 9.76 -20.90
CA GLU A 302 5.74 8.67 -21.68
C GLU A 302 6.29 7.58 -20.76
N LEU A 303 6.91 7.96 -19.63
CA LEU A 303 7.38 7.00 -18.62
C LEU A 303 6.22 6.20 -18.01
N LEU A 304 5.10 6.87 -17.68
CA LEU A 304 3.91 6.21 -17.13
C LEU A 304 3.31 5.24 -18.14
N LEU A 305 3.17 5.64 -19.39
CA LEU A 305 2.65 4.79 -20.46
C LEU A 305 3.59 3.61 -20.78
N ALA A 306 4.91 3.84 -20.80
CA ALA A 306 5.90 2.77 -20.98
C ALA A 306 5.87 1.74 -19.84
N SER A 307 5.65 2.20 -18.60
CA SER A 307 5.43 1.33 -17.46
C SER A 307 4.15 0.52 -17.62
N HIS A 308 3.02 1.15 -18.01
CA HIS A 308 1.76 0.45 -18.25
C HIS A 308 1.89 -0.62 -19.36
N ALA A 309 2.51 -0.27 -20.48
CA ALA A 309 2.77 -1.22 -21.56
C ALA A 309 3.63 -2.42 -21.08
N SER A 310 4.66 -2.16 -20.28
CA SER A 310 5.49 -3.21 -19.69
C SER A 310 4.72 -4.13 -18.75
N LEU A 311 3.79 -3.59 -17.94
CA LEU A 311 2.92 -4.37 -17.07
C LEU A 311 1.92 -5.23 -17.87
N ARG A 312 1.39 -4.69 -18.97
CA ARG A 312 0.50 -5.41 -19.88
C ARG A 312 1.23 -6.50 -20.66
N ASP A 313 2.33 -6.15 -21.34
CA ASP A 313 2.93 -6.98 -22.38
C ASP A 313 4.03 -7.93 -21.86
N LEU A 314 4.79 -7.51 -20.83
CA LEU A 314 5.89 -8.28 -20.25
C LEU A 314 5.52 -8.93 -18.93
N TYR A 315 4.78 -8.21 -18.06
CA TYR A 315 4.41 -8.76 -16.75
C TYR A 315 3.07 -9.47 -16.76
N ASP A 316 2.22 -9.18 -17.74
CA ASP A 316 0.91 -9.81 -17.98
C ASP A 316 0.00 -9.71 -16.73
N CYS A 317 -0.11 -8.50 -16.20
CA CYS A 317 -0.95 -8.20 -15.05
C CYS A 317 -2.03 -7.13 -15.33
N SER A 318 -2.16 -6.66 -16.58
CA SER A 318 -3.22 -5.75 -16.97
C SER A 318 -4.50 -6.47 -17.38
N ARG A 319 -5.51 -5.69 -17.75
CA ARG A 319 -6.83 -6.10 -18.18
C ARG A 319 -7.39 -5.14 -19.23
N PRO A 320 -8.28 -5.59 -20.12
CA PRO A 320 -8.92 -4.72 -21.12
C PRO A 320 -9.58 -3.48 -20.49
N GLU A 321 -10.17 -3.63 -19.30
CA GLU A 321 -10.80 -2.51 -18.59
C GLU A 321 -9.78 -1.49 -18.11
N LEU A 322 -8.62 -1.95 -17.61
CA LEU A 322 -7.53 -1.07 -17.16
C LEU A 322 -6.83 -0.40 -18.34
N ASP A 323 -6.55 -1.16 -19.41
CA ASP A 323 -5.94 -0.64 -20.62
C ASP A 323 -6.81 0.46 -21.23
N TRP A 324 -8.11 0.24 -21.32
CA TRP A 324 -9.06 1.23 -21.81
C TRP A 324 -9.13 2.46 -20.91
N LEU A 325 -9.14 2.30 -19.58
CA LEU A 325 -9.14 3.42 -18.65
C LEU A 325 -7.88 4.28 -18.82
N VAL A 326 -6.71 3.66 -19.03
CA VAL A 326 -5.46 4.38 -19.30
C VAL A 326 -5.55 5.15 -20.60
N GLU A 327 -5.93 4.50 -21.72
CA GLU A 327 -6.08 5.14 -23.01
C GLU A 327 -7.11 6.28 -22.97
N ARG A 328 -8.25 6.06 -22.32
CA ARG A 328 -9.30 7.06 -22.20
C ARG A 328 -8.87 8.25 -21.34
N SER A 329 -8.10 8.01 -20.27
CA SER A 329 -7.62 9.08 -19.41
C SER A 329 -6.62 9.98 -20.12
N VAL A 330 -5.66 9.43 -20.85
CA VAL A 330 -4.64 10.25 -21.56
C VAL A 330 -5.18 10.99 -22.78
N ALA A 331 -6.37 10.63 -23.26
CA ALA A 331 -7.06 11.37 -24.30
C ALA A 331 -7.66 12.71 -23.79
N GLU A 332 -7.76 12.89 -22.47
CA GLU A 332 -8.28 14.12 -21.86
C GLU A 332 -7.20 15.21 -21.80
N SER A 333 -7.60 16.42 -22.11
CA SER A 333 -6.71 17.59 -22.08
C SER A 333 -6.19 17.84 -20.65
N GLY A 334 -4.88 18.00 -20.51
CA GLY A 334 -4.22 18.27 -19.23
C GLY A 334 -3.94 17.02 -18.38
N VAL A 335 -4.37 15.84 -18.80
CA VAL A 335 -3.88 14.57 -18.25
C VAL A 335 -2.51 14.28 -18.89
N ARG A 336 -1.49 14.25 -18.07
CA ARG A 336 -0.10 14.07 -18.55
C ARG A 336 0.21 12.63 -18.89
N GLY A 337 -0.30 11.67 -18.09
CA GLY A 337 -0.11 10.26 -18.30
C GLY A 337 -0.97 9.44 -17.34
N ALA A 338 -1.10 8.16 -17.62
CA ALA A 338 -1.85 7.23 -16.78
C ALA A 338 -1.23 5.84 -16.84
N ARG A 339 -1.50 5.04 -15.80
CA ARG A 339 -1.07 3.63 -15.72
C ARG A 339 -1.86 2.87 -14.66
N LEU A 340 -1.87 1.54 -14.75
CA LEU A 340 -2.35 0.73 -13.64
C LEU A 340 -1.46 0.92 -12.39
N THR A 341 -2.04 0.81 -11.21
CA THR A 341 -1.34 0.90 -9.92
C THR A 341 -1.72 -0.27 -9.02
N GLY A 342 -0.74 -0.76 -8.23
CA GLY A 342 -0.87 -1.95 -7.40
C GLY A 342 -0.66 -3.25 -8.19
N ALA A 343 -1.15 -4.36 -7.67
CA ALA A 343 -0.86 -5.69 -8.22
C ALA A 343 -1.42 -5.95 -9.63
N GLY A 344 -2.39 -5.18 -10.10
CA GLY A 344 -3.04 -5.45 -11.39
C GLY A 344 -4.18 -6.48 -11.32
N TRP A 345 -4.48 -7.10 -12.46
CA TRP A 345 -5.61 -8.03 -12.70
C TRP A 345 -6.98 -7.47 -12.30
N GLY A 346 -7.16 -6.17 -12.35
CA GLY A 346 -8.27 -5.36 -11.88
C GLY A 346 -7.79 -4.31 -10.88
N GLY A 347 -8.70 -3.75 -10.07
CA GLY A 347 -8.38 -2.67 -9.15
C GLY A 347 -8.24 -1.33 -9.87
N CYS A 348 -7.19 -0.57 -9.58
CA CYS A 348 -7.11 0.83 -9.97
C CYS A 348 -6.09 1.12 -11.08
N ILE A 349 -6.39 2.20 -11.81
CA ILE A 349 -5.40 3.00 -12.53
C ILE A 349 -5.17 4.31 -11.78
N ILE A 350 -4.06 4.98 -12.08
CA ILE A 350 -3.85 6.39 -11.76
C ILE A 350 -3.70 7.19 -13.05
N ALA A 351 -4.27 8.40 -13.07
CA ALA A 351 -3.96 9.42 -14.07
C ALA A 351 -3.33 10.63 -13.36
N VAL A 352 -2.27 11.19 -13.92
CA VAL A 352 -1.47 12.27 -13.33
C VAL A 352 -1.68 13.56 -14.11
N GLY A 353 -1.88 14.66 -13.40
CA GLY A 353 -2.09 15.98 -14.00
C GLY A 353 -2.33 17.06 -12.96
N SER A 354 -2.77 18.25 -13.42
CA SER A 354 -3.25 19.26 -12.48
C SER A 354 -4.60 18.87 -11.89
N GLU A 355 -4.86 19.28 -10.67
CA GLU A 355 -6.14 19.03 -9.98
C GLU A 355 -7.34 19.48 -10.82
N GLU A 356 -7.24 20.64 -11.47
CA GLU A 356 -8.28 21.20 -12.32
C GLU A 356 -8.56 20.30 -13.54
N ALA A 357 -7.52 19.88 -14.25
CA ALA A 357 -7.66 19.02 -15.43
C ALA A 357 -8.25 17.65 -15.08
N LEU A 358 -7.80 17.05 -13.97
CA LEU A 358 -8.29 15.75 -13.52
C LEU A 358 -9.75 15.82 -13.07
N ASN A 359 -10.15 16.88 -12.37
CA ASN A 359 -11.55 17.10 -12.00
C ASN A 359 -12.45 17.29 -13.24
N ALA A 360 -11.97 17.98 -14.27
CA ALA A 360 -12.71 18.16 -15.52
C ALA A 360 -12.84 16.83 -16.31
N ALA A 361 -11.81 15.98 -16.28
CA ALA A 361 -11.78 14.71 -16.98
C ALA A 361 -12.67 13.62 -16.35
N ALA A 362 -12.74 13.58 -15.01
CA ALA A 362 -13.36 12.50 -14.25
C ALA A 362 -14.79 12.14 -14.69
N PRO A 363 -15.75 13.11 -14.87
CA PRO A 363 -17.12 12.75 -15.27
C PRO A 363 -17.20 12.11 -16.67
N GLY A 364 -16.33 12.53 -17.60
CA GLY A 364 -16.25 11.97 -18.96
C GLY A 364 -15.74 10.54 -18.94
N ILE A 365 -14.68 10.28 -18.17
CA ILE A 365 -14.09 8.94 -17.98
C ILE A 365 -15.13 7.99 -17.39
N GLU A 366 -15.82 8.40 -16.33
CA GLU A 366 -16.85 7.59 -15.66
C GLU A 366 -17.97 7.23 -16.62
N ARG A 367 -18.60 8.23 -17.28
CA ARG A 367 -19.70 8.03 -18.20
C ARG A 367 -19.34 7.05 -19.33
N ASP A 368 -18.17 7.26 -19.95
CA ASP A 368 -17.75 6.48 -21.11
C ASP A 368 -17.34 5.06 -20.72
N TYR A 369 -16.79 4.87 -19.50
CA TYR A 369 -16.50 3.55 -18.93
C TYR A 369 -17.78 2.74 -18.68
N VAL A 370 -18.78 3.37 -18.03
CA VAL A 370 -20.09 2.74 -17.80
C VAL A 370 -20.73 2.35 -19.12
N ALA A 371 -20.70 3.22 -20.13
CA ALA A 371 -21.26 2.94 -21.46
C ALA A 371 -20.56 1.74 -22.14
N LYS A 372 -19.24 1.58 -21.94
CA LYS A 372 -18.45 0.53 -22.59
C LYS A 372 -18.53 -0.83 -21.89
N PHE A 373 -18.43 -0.83 -20.57
CA PHE A 373 -18.27 -2.07 -19.80
C PHE A 373 -19.48 -2.42 -18.91
N GLY A 374 -20.44 -1.51 -18.74
CA GLY A 374 -21.59 -1.72 -17.86
C GLY A 374 -21.20 -1.76 -16.38
N LEU A 375 -19.98 -1.39 -16.04
CA LEU A 375 -19.44 -1.33 -14.66
C LEU A 375 -19.38 0.13 -14.21
N THR A 376 -19.75 0.39 -12.97
CA THR A 376 -19.62 1.73 -12.36
C THR A 376 -18.28 1.84 -11.67
N PRO A 377 -17.32 2.63 -12.20
CA PRO A 377 -16.04 2.83 -11.57
C PRO A 377 -16.21 3.74 -10.36
N ARG A 378 -15.24 3.72 -9.44
CA ARG A 378 -15.16 4.71 -8.38
C ARG A 378 -13.94 5.60 -8.61
N LEU A 379 -14.14 6.90 -8.55
CA LEU A 379 -13.10 7.87 -8.84
C LEU A 379 -12.80 8.71 -7.60
N TRP A 380 -11.52 8.93 -7.34
CA TRP A 380 -11.04 9.80 -6.25
C TRP A 380 -9.88 10.64 -6.74
N LEU A 381 -9.95 11.92 -6.51
CA LEU A 381 -8.80 12.79 -6.62
C LEU A 381 -7.99 12.73 -5.33
N SER A 382 -6.67 12.73 -5.44
CA SER A 382 -5.76 12.81 -4.30
C SER A 382 -4.49 13.56 -4.66
N LYS A 383 -3.88 14.18 -3.66
CA LYS A 383 -2.50 14.67 -3.69
C LYS A 383 -1.62 13.75 -2.84
N ALA A 384 -0.30 13.93 -2.97
CA ALA A 384 0.62 13.25 -2.08
C ALA A 384 0.40 13.75 -0.64
N ALA A 385 -0.03 12.82 0.22
CA ALA A 385 -0.40 13.08 1.61
C ALA A 385 0.70 12.60 2.57
N ARG A 386 0.67 13.13 3.80
CA ARG A 386 1.58 12.71 4.88
C ARG A 386 1.38 11.24 5.25
N GLY A 387 2.45 10.59 5.68
CA GLY A 387 2.46 9.24 6.22
C GLY A 387 1.73 9.11 7.57
N ALA A 388 2.12 8.12 8.35
CA ALA A 388 1.51 7.84 9.64
C ALA A 388 1.81 8.93 10.67
N SER A 389 0.84 9.19 11.55
CA SER A 389 0.95 10.21 12.61
C SER A 389 0.12 9.86 13.83
N VAL A 390 0.61 10.26 15.01
CA VAL A 390 -0.20 10.30 16.23
C VAL A 390 -1.07 11.54 16.18
N GLU A 391 -2.39 11.37 16.18
CA GLU A 391 -3.37 12.44 16.06
C GLU A 391 -3.73 13.03 17.42
N ALA A 392 -3.78 12.18 18.46
CA ALA A 392 -4.02 12.60 19.84
C ALA A 392 -3.37 11.64 20.85
N ARG A 393 -2.91 12.21 21.96
CA ARG A 393 -2.62 11.51 23.23
C ARG A 393 -3.58 12.09 24.27
N LEU A 394 -4.34 11.24 24.95
CA LEU A 394 -5.48 11.65 25.77
C LEU A 394 -5.28 11.21 27.23
#